data_7be44fa813f428699a33c5ee8621f2d2
#
_entry.id   7be44fa813f428699a33c5ee8621f2d2
#
_cell.length_a   1.000
_cell.length_b   1.000
_cell.length_c   1.000
_cell.angle_alpha   90.00
_cell.angle_beta   90.00
_cell.angle_gamma   90.00
#
_symmetry.space_group_name_H-M   'P 1'
#
loop_
_entity.id
_entity.type
_entity.pdbx_description
1 polymer ?
#
loop_
_entity_poly.entity_id
_entity_poly.type
_entity_poly.pdbx_seq_one_letter_code
_entity_poly.pdbx_strand_id
1 'polypeptide(L)'
;NGDNDTFPLWYNQETEGFRTDVRVCNLSYLQTDWYIDQMKRQAYDSPAVPIEWSRLEYVQGHNEGVAVRPEVMESINNFYKQNPEEAAKEFGDNPYELKNILKYWVRSPKEGLQLIPTDSIVIKLDKEAVKRSGMMIPDSLHGEIPDYMSISLKGKRMLYKSELMMLEMLANTNWERPL
;
A
#
# COMPACT_ATOMS: atom_id res chain seq x y z
N ASN A 1 7.48 12.71 10.22
CA ASN A 1 7.37 11.23 10.21
C ASN A 1 8.14 10.55 11.34
N GLY A 2 8.77 11.30 12.24
CA GLY A 2 9.47 10.77 13.41
C GLY A 2 8.72 11.11 14.70
N ASP A 3 9.34 10.82 15.82
CA ASP A 3 8.78 11.01 17.15
C ASP A 3 8.43 12.47 17.43
N ASN A 4 9.28 13.40 16.95
CA ASN A 4 9.07 14.83 17.12
C ASN A 4 7.77 15.35 16.47
N ASP A 5 7.32 14.71 15.40
CA ASP A 5 6.06 15.06 14.72
C ASP A 5 4.89 14.28 15.35
N THR A 6 5.11 13.04 15.71
CA THR A 6 4.06 12.10 16.15
C THR A 6 3.59 12.40 17.58
N PHE A 7 4.49 12.61 18.53
CA PHE A 7 4.14 12.77 19.94
C PHE A 7 3.29 14.03 20.21
N PRO A 8 3.56 15.21 19.63
CA PRO A 8 2.68 16.35 19.79
C PRO A 8 1.25 16.11 19.24
N LEU A 9 1.13 15.38 18.13
CA LEU A 9 -0.18 15.05 17.55
C LEU A 9 -0.93 14.07 18.45
N TRP A 10 -0.27 13.02 18.93
CA TRP A 10 -0.88 12.11 19.90
C TRP A 10 -1.27 12.82 21.21
N TYR A 11 -0.41 13.69 21.72
CA TYR A 11 -0.74 14.47 22.90
C TYR A 11 -2.04 15.26 22.72
N ASN A 12 -2.20 15.96 21.60
CA ASN A 12 -3.43 16.71 21.32
C ASN A 12 -4.66 15.80 21.18
N GLN A 13 -4.51 14.62 20.58
CA GLN A 13 -5.60 13.65 20.50
C GLN A 13 -5.99 13.09 21.87
N GLU A 14 -5.01 12.73 22.70
CA GLU A 14 -5.22 12.11 24.01
C GLU A 14 -5.74 13.09 25.06
N THR A 15 -5.21 14.32 25.09
CA THR A 15 -5.52 15.29 26.15
C THR A 15 -6.63 16.26 25.79
N GLU A 16 -6.68 16.70 24.53
CA GLU A 16 -7.63 17.71 24.07
C GLU A 16 -8.81 17.12 23.27
N GLY A 17 -8.76 15.81 22.98
CA GLY A 17 -9.78 15.17 22.11
C GLY A 17 -9.80 15.73 20.69
N PHE A 18 -8.71 16.33 20.22
CA PHE A 18 -8.66 17.02 18.94
C PHE A 18 -8.45 16.06 17.78
N ARG A 19 -9.34 16.11 16.78
CA ARG A 19 -9.27 15.31 15.56
C ARG A 19 -9.10 13.81 15.84
N THR A 20 -9.91 13.26 16.72
CA THR A 20 -9.96 11.81 17.01
C THR A 20 -10.47 10.96 15.85
N ASP A 21 -11.04 11.62 14.84
CA ASP A 21 -11.44 11.05 13.54
C ASP A 21 -10.25 10.71 12.62
N VAL A 22 -9.07 11.32 12.88
CA VAL A 22 -7.85 11.14 12.07
C VAL A 22 -6.91 10.14 12.72
N ARG A 23 -6.35 9.22 11.92
CA ARG A 23 -5.32 8.27 12.37
C ARG A 23 -3.94 8.85 12.18
N VAL A 24 -3.25 9.14 13.27
CA VAL A 24 -1.82 9.49 13.21
C VAL A 24 -1.00 8.22 13.02
N CYS A 25 -0.29 8.13 11.90
CA CYS A 25 0.55 6.98 11.55
C CYS A 25 2.03 7.39 11.49
N ASN A 26 2.83 6.86 12.42
CA ASN A 26 4.28 7.01 12.38
C ASN A 26 4.88 5.97 11.42
N LEU A 27 5.38 6.43 10.28
CA LEU A 27 5.90 5.56 9.23
C LEU A 27 7.12 4.73 9.67
N SER A 28 7.95 5.27 10.59
CA SER A 28 9.09 4.52 11.12
C SER A 28 8.66 3.33 11.98
N TYR A 29 7.57 3.46 12.72
CA TYR A 29 7.05 2.38 13.56
C TYR A 29 6.35 1.28 12.78
N LEU A 30 5.94 1.53 11.53
CA LEU A 30 5.42 0.47 10.64
C LEU A 30 6.43 -0.64 10.33
N GLN A 31 7.69 -0.50 10.76
CA GLN A 31 8.67 -1.58 10.72
C GLN A 31 8.42 -2.63 11.83
N THR A 32 7.62 -2.31 12.85
CA THR A 32 7.39 -3.15 14.03
C THR A 32 6.01 -3.78 14.02
N ASP A 33 5.95 -5.06 14.41
CA ASP A 33 4.70 -5.84 14.40
C ASP A 33 3.67 -5.29 15.41
N TRP A 34 4.10 -4.87 16.61
CA TRP A 34 3.19 -4.32 17.61
C TRP A 34 2.48 -3.05 17.12
N TYR A 35 3.16 -2.21 16.34
CA TYR A 35 2.57 -0.99 15.81
C TYR A 35 1.61 -1.27 14.65
N ILE A 36 1.95 -2.25 13.79
CA ILE A 36 1.04 -2.73 12.74
C ILE A 36 -0.24 -3.28 13.39
N ASP A 37 -0.11 -4.10 14.47
CA ASP A 37 -1.26 -4.60 15.25
C ASP A 37 -2.13 -3.44 15.78
N GLN A 38 -1.51 -2.36 16.23
CA GLN A 38 -2.21 -1.17 16.72
C GLN A 38 -2.94 -0.45 15.57
N MET A 39 -2.30 -0.30 14.41
CA MET A 39 -2.91 0.34 13.25
C MET A 39 -4.11 -0.44 12.68
N LYS A 40 -4.11 -1.75 12.82
CA LYS A 40 -5.21 -2.65 12.41
C LYS A 40 -6.43 -2.63 13.34
N ARG A 41 -6.43 -1.81 14.37
CA ARG A 41 -7.56 -1.64 15.29
C ARG A 41 -8.14 -0.24 15.16
N GLN A 42 -9.42 -0.11 15.41
CA GLN A 42 -10.03 1.20 15.59
C GLN A 42 -9.38 1.92 16.79
N ALA A 43 -9.17 3.22 16.67
CA ALA A 43 -8.77 4.08 17.78
C ALA A 43 -9.62 5.34 17.76
N TYR A 44 -10.30 5.61 18.88
CA TYR A 44 -11.30 6.68 18.98
C TYR A 44 -12.34 6.57 17.88
N ASP A 45 -12.57 7.67 17.14
CA ASP A 45 -13.51 7.74 16.02
C ASP A 45 -12.86 7.35 14.68
N SER A 46 -11.55 7.08 14.69
CA SER A 46 -10.81 6.68 13.49
C SER A 46 -10.87 5.17 13.27
N PRO A 47 -11.40 4.69 12.15
CA PRO A 47 -11.41 3.27 11.83
C PRO A 47 -9.99 2.70 11.66
N ALA A 48 -9.89 1.37 11.65
CA ALA A 48 -8.65 0.67 11.36
C ALA A 48 -8.02 1.11 10.03
N VAL A 49 -6.70 1.11 9.98
CA VAL A 49 -5.97 1.34 8.72
C VAL A 49 -6.11 0.09 7.84
N PRO A 50 -6.28 0.22 6.51
CA PRO A 50 -6.59 -0.90 5.63
C PRO A 50 -5.35 -1.76 5.34
N ILE A 51 -4.91 -2.53 6.33
CA ILE A 51 -3.84 -3.53 6.22
C ILE A 51 -4.45 -4.92 6.33
N GLU A 52 -4.46 -5.67 5.24
CA GLU A 52 -5.06 -7.01 5.18
C GLU A 52 -4.09 -8.14 5.56
N TRP A 53 -2.79 -7.88 5.60
CA TRP A 53 -1.80 -8.89 5.96
C TRP A 53 -2.13 -9.54 7.30
N SER A 54 -2.06 -10.86 7.34
CA SER A 54 -2.16 -11.63 8.58
C SER A 54 -0.94 -11.37 9.47
N ARG A 55 -1.06 -11.62 10.78
CA ARG A 55 0.06 -11.43 11.70
C ARG A 55 1.31 -12.23 11.30
N LEU A 56 1.14 -13.42 10.75
CA LEU A 56 2.25 -14.27 10.29
C LEU A 56 3.04 -13.65 9.13
N GLU A 57 2.42 -12.75 8.35
CA GLU A 57 3.08 -12.10 7.22
C GLU A 57 3.94 -10.90 7.63
N TYR A 58 3.71 -10.29 8.80
CA TYR A 58 4.47 -9.11 9.25
C TYR A 58 5.14 -9.26 10.61
N VAL A 59 4.97 -10.38 11.31
CA VAL A 59 5.69 -10.61 12.57
C VAL A 59 7.20 -10.51 12.36
N GLN A 60 7.92 -10.16 13.40
CA GLN A 60 9.38 -10.01 13.35
C GLN A 60 10.04 -11.23 12.67
N GLY A 61 10.94 -10.97 11.74
CA GLY A 61 11.61 -11.98 10.93
C GLY A 61 10.89 -12.33 9.61
N HIS A 62 9.66 -11.84 9.39
CA HIS A 62 8.90 -12.06 8.17
C HIS A 62 8.75 -10.74 7.39
N ASN A 63 8.98 -10.81 6.08
CA ASN A 63 8.86 -9.67 5.14
C ASN A 63 9.56 -8.38 5.64
N GLU A 64 10.73 -8.53 6.26
CA GLU A 64 11.52 -7.38 6.75
C GLU A 64 11.99 -6.48 5.61
N GLY A 65 12.17 -7.07 4.43
CA GLY A 65 12.49 -6.37 3.20
C GLY A 65 12.29 -7.27 1.98
N VAL A 66 11.88 -6.67 0.88
CA VAL A 66 11.62 -7.35 -0.40
C VAL A 66 12.42 -6.67 -1.49
N ALA A 67 13.15 -7.47 -2.28
CA ALA A 67 13.99 -6.98 -3.36
C ALA A 67 13.14 -6.41 -4.52
N VAL A 68 13.61 -5.32 -5.12
CA VAL A 68 13.06 -4.77 -6.37
C VAL A 68 13.91 -5.28 -7.52
N ARG A 69 13.30 -6.03 -8.46
CA ARG A 69 13.93 -6.73 -9.57
C ARG A 69 13.26 -6.41 -10.91
N PRO A 70 13.44 -5.19 -11.45
CA PRO A 70 12.76 -4.78 -12.69
C PRO A 70 13.11 -5.62 -13.90
N GLU A 71 14.28 -6.24 -13.89
CA GLU A 71 14.75 -7.15 -14.95
C GLU A 71 13.84 -8.38 -15.16
N VAL A 72 13.07 -8.77 -14.15
CA VAL A 72 12.13 -9.88 -14.23
C VAL A 72 10.95 -9.56 -15.13
N MET A 73 10.59 -8.27 -15.26
CA MET A 73 9.39 -7.83 -15.97
C MET A 73 9.40 -8.16 -17.47
N GLU A 74 10.58 -8.23 -18.10
CA GLU A 74 10.68 -8.60 -19.51
C GLU A 74 10.16 -10.02 -19.74
N SER A 75 10.58 -10.98 -18.90
CA SER A 75 10.11 -12.36 -18.99
C SER A 75 8.61 -12.48 -18.73
N ILE A 76 8.09 -11.71 -17.75
CA ILE A 76 6.66 -11.67 -17.44
C ILE A 76 5.87 -11.14 -18.63
N ASN A 77 6.28 -10.01 -19.23
CA ASN A 77 5.62 -9.45 -20.40
C ASN A 77 5.61 -10.41 -21.60
N ASN A 78 6.70 -11.18 -21.78
CA ASN A 78 6.74 -12.20 -22.82
C ASN A 78 5.77 -13.34 -22.52
N PHE A 79 5.64 -13.74 -21.25
CA PHE A 79 4.65 -14.75 -20.84
C PHE A 79 3.22 -14.30 -21.08
N TYR A 80 2.87 -13.04 -20.75
CA TYR A 80 1.55 -12.47 -21.05
C TYR A 80 1.24 -12.43 -22.56
N LYS A 81 2.25 -12.16 -23.40
CA LYS A 81 2.07 -12.18 -24.87
C LYS A 81 1.80 -13.59 -25.42
N GLN A 82 2.44 -14.60 -24.84
CA GLN A 82 2.34 -15.99 -25.32
C GLN A 82 1.14 -16.73 -24.73
N ASN A 83 0.84 -16.51 -23.45
CA ASN A 83 -0.17 -17.24 -22.68
C ASN A 83 -1.00 -16.30 -21.79
N PRO A 84 -1.82 -15.41 -22.37
CA PRO A 84 -2.47 -14.33 -21.61
C PRO A 84 -3.40 -14.83 -20.50
N GLU A 85 -4.15 -15.91 -20.73
CA GLU A 85 -5.07 -16.46 -19.75
C GLU A 85 -4.33 -17.13 -18.56
N GLU A 86 -3.24 -17.82 -18.84
CA GLU A 86 -2.42 -18.48 -17.81
C GLU A 86 -1.64 -17.44 -17.00
N ALA A 87 -1.06 -16.45 -17.67
CA ALA A 87 -0.37 -15.33 -17.04
C ALA A 87 -1.31 -14.53 -16.10
N ALA A 88 -2.55 -14.29 -16.53
CA ALA A 88 -3.55 -13.62 -15.71
C ALA A 88 -3.96 -14.44 -14.47
N LYS A 89 -3.99 -15.77 -14.57
CA LYS A 89 -4.24 -16.64 -13.39
C LYS A 89 -3.06 -16.64 -12.42
N GLU A 90 -1.84 -16.54 -12.93
CA GLU A 90 -0.63 -16.64 -12.12
C GLU A 90 -0.22 -15.29 -11.49
N PHE A 91 -0.39 -14.18 -12.20
CA PHE A 91 0.10 -12.85 -11.80
C PHE A 91 -0.96 -11.76 -11.80
N GLY A 92 -2.24 -12.10 -12.03
CA GLY A 92 -3.34 -11.13 -12.15
C GLY A 92 -3.53 -10.63 -13.58
N ASP A 93 -4.49 -9.75 -13.77
CA ASP A 93 -4.85 -9.17 -15.08
C ASP A 93 -3.84 -8.11 -15.55
N ASN A 94 -3.17 -7.45 -14.62
CA ASN A 94 -2.16 -6.44 -14.90
C ASN A 94 -0.93 -6.64 -13.96
N PRO A 95 0.24 -7.05 -14.50
CA PRO A 95 1.43 -7.33 -13.70
C PRO A 95 2.06 -6.08 -13.08
N TYR A 96 1.65 -4.89 -13.48
CA TYR A 96 2.11 -3.61 -12.91
C TYR A 96 1.20 -3.10 -11.80
N GLU A 97 0.00 -3.67 -11.63
CA GLU A 97 -0.94 -3.20 -10.63
C GLU A 97 -0.51 -3.60 -9.22
N LEU A 98 -0.52 -2.62 -8.30
CA LEU A 98 -0.06 -2.78 -6.92
C LEU A 98 -0.72 -3.97 -6.21
N LYS A 99 -2.04 -4.15 -6.34
CA LYS A 99 -2.77 -5.28 -5.73
C LYS A 99 -2.24 -6.62 -6.21
N ASN A 100 -1.97 -6.76 -7.51
CA ASN A 100 -1.44 -7.97 -8.10
C ASN A 100 0.01 -8.22 -7.67
N ILE A 101 0.84 -7.17 -7.61
CA ILE A 101 2.22 -7.27 -7.12
C ILE A 101 2.24 -7.76 -5.67
N LEU A 102 1.45 -7.15 -4.78
CA LEU A 102 1.39 -7.57 -3.38
C LEU A 102 0.88 -9.00 -3.24
N LYS A 103 -0.18 -9.38 -3.95
CA LYS A 103 -0.84 -10.68 -3.83
C LYS A 103 -0.01 -11.82 -4.41
N TYR A 104 0.48 -11.66 -5.64
CA TYR A 104 1.07 -12.76 -6.40
C TYR A 104 2.60 -12.84 -6.28
N TRP A 105 3.25 -11.77 -5.83
CA TRP A 105 4.70 -11.68 -5.68
C TRP A 105 5.10 -11.54 -4.22
N VAL A 106 4.87 -10.38 -3.60
CA VAL A 106 5.35 -10.09 -2.24
C VAL A 106 4.83 -11.11 -1.23
N ARG A 107 3.54 -11.46 -1.30
CA ARG A 107 2.86 -12.44 -0.41
C ARG A 107 2.81 -13.85 -0.99
N SER A 108 3.56 -14.11 -2.06
CA SER A 108 3.54 -15.43 -2.69
C SER A 108 4.09 -16.51 -1.75
N PRO A 109 3.41 -17.65 -1.62
CA PRO A 109 3.96 -18.81 -0.91
C PRO A 109 5.01 -19.56 -1.73
N LYS A 110 5.17 -19.22 -3.01
CA LYS A 110 6.15 -19.85 -3.91
C LYS A 110 7.54 -19.32 -3.60
N GLU A 111 8.47 -20.19 -3.33
CA GLU A 111 9.86 -19.83 -3.13
C GLU A 111 10.44 -19.11 -4.36
N GLY A 112 11.18 -18.04 -4.13
CA GLY A 112 11.80 -17.23 -5.19
C GLY A 112 10.91 -16.16 -5.82
N LEU A 113 9.60 -16.13 -5.54
CA LEU A 113 8.71 -15.06 -6.02
C LEU A 113 8.56 -13.88 -5.06
N GLN A 114 9.11 -13.95 -3.86
CA GLN A 114 8.99 -12.86 -2.87
C GLN A 114 9.85 -11.65 -3.25
N LEU A 115 9.42 -10.96 -4.30
CA LEU A 115 10.09 -9.80 -4.88
C LEU A 115 9.08 -8.83 -5.50
N ILE A 116 9.53 -7.63 -5.85
CA ILE A 116 8.77 -6.66 -6.64
C ILE A 116 9.36 -6.68 -8.06
N PRO A 117 8.59 -7.12 -9.09
CA PRO A 117 9.13 -7.39 -10.42
C PRO A 117 9.30 -6.14 -11.29
N THR A 118 8.97 -4.95 -10.79
CA THR A 118 8.97 -3.70 -11.56
C THR A 118 9.44 -2.52 -10.73
N ASP A 119 9.98 -1.51 -11.38
CA ASP A 119 10.26 -0.20 -10.79
C ASP A 119 9.17 0.86 -11.07
N SER A 120 8.09 0.45 -11.73
CA SER A 120 6.93 1.30 -12.02
C SER A 120 5.64 0.57 -11.63
N ILE A 121 5.05 0.98 -10.53
CA ILE A 121 3.82 0.40 -9.99
C ILE A 121 2.65 1.30 -10.39
N VAL A 122 1.52 0.71 -10.78
CA VAL A 122 0.27 1.43 -11.04
C VAL A 122 -0.78 1.08 -9.99
N ILE A 123 -1.59 2.06 -9.63
CA ILE A 123 -2.71 1.93 -8.70
C ILE A 123 -3.96 2.39 -9.42
N LYS A 124 -4.95 1.53 -9.49
CA LYS A 124 -6.26 1.87 -10.04
C LYS A 124 -7.03 2.75 -9.05
N LEU A 125 -7.58 3.86 -9.53
CA LEU A 125 -8.39 4.77 -8.74
C LEU A 125 -9.87 4.49 -8.93
N ASP A 126 -10.64 4.47 -7.84
CA ASP A 126 -12.10 4.56 -7.90
C ASP A 126 -12.47 6.06 -7.93
N LYS A 127 -12.69 6.60 -9.12
CA LYS A 127 -13.00 8.02 -9.32
C LYS A 127 -14.26 8.47 -8.56
N GLU A 128 -15.27 7.62 -8.49
CA GLU A 128 -16.52 7.96 -7.81
C GLU A 128 -16.33 7.96 -6.30
N ALA A 129 -15.54 7.05 -5.75
CA ALA A 129 -15.17 7.08 -4.34
C ALA A 129 -14.31 8.32 -4.01
N VAL A 130 -13.34 8.65 -4.87
CA VAL A 130 -12.50 9.86 -4.71
C VAL A 130 -13.37 11.12 -4.68
N LYS A 131 -14.35 11.26 -5.59
CA LYS A 131 -15.29 12.40 -5.61
C LYS A 131 -16.13 12.50 -4.32
N ARG A 132 -16.50 11.36 -3.74
CA ARG A 132 -17.29 11.28 -2.49
C ARG A 132 -16.46 11.41 -1.22
N SER A 133 -15.14 11.32 -1.29
CA SER A 133 -14.24 11.18 -0.13
C SER A 133 -14.16 12.41 0.78
N GLY A 134 -14.84 13.50 0.45
CA GLY A 134 -14.73 14.76 1.18
C GLY A 134 -13.41 15.51 0.95
N MET A 135 -12.56 15.03 0.05
CA MET A 135 -11.44 15.82 -0.44
C MET A 135 -11.99 17.03 -1.18
N MET A 136 -11.45 18.21 -0.89
CA MET A 136 -11.87 19.46 -1.53
C MET A 136 -11.34 19.55 -2.97
N ILE A 137 -11.86 18.68 -3.84
CA ILE A 137 -11.56 18.72 -5.27
C ILE A 137 -12.65 19.57 -5.94
N PRO A 138 -12.31 20.70 -6.56
CA PRO A 138 -13.29 21.51 -7.31
C PRO A 138 -13.99 20.68 -8.39
N ASP A 139 -15.30 20.89 -8.55
CA ASP A 139 -16.10 20.16 -9.55
C ASP A 139 -15.54 20.27 -10.98
N SER A 140 -14.93 21.42 -11.30
CA SER A 140 -14.26 21.64 -12.59
C SER A 140 -13.10 20.66 -12.85
N LEU A 141 -12.50 20.10 -11.81
CA LEU A 141 -11.37 19.14 -11.90
C LEU A 141 -11.82 17.68 -11.80
N HIS A 142 -13.09 17.39 -11.53
CA HIS A 142 -13.58 16.00 -11.45
C HIS A 142 -13.36 15.21 -12.73
N GLY A 143 -13.36 15.88 -13.90
CA GLY A 143 -13.06 15.25 -15.19
C GLY A 143 -11.59 14.91 -15.39
N GLU A 144 -10.70 15.52 -14.63
CA GLU A 144 -9.23 15.34 -14.71
C GLU A 144 -8.69 14.25 -13.77
N ILE A 145 -9.54 13.67 -12.92
CA ILE A 145 -9.14 12.55 -12.07
C ILE A 145 -8.71 11.39 -12.96
N PRO A 146 -7.45 10.93 -12.88
CA PRO A 146 -6.96 9.85 -13.74
C PRO A 146 -7.57 8.50 -13.35
N ASP A 147 -7.53 7.52 -14.25
CA ASP A 147 -7.94 6.13 -13.95
C ASP A 147 -6.89 5.41 -13.13
N TYR A 148 -5.64 5.82 -13.26
CA TYR A 148 -4.48 5.21 -12.60
C TYR A 148 -3.54 6.27 -12.06
N MET A 149 -2.96 5.97 -10.92
CA MET A 149 -1.83 6.67 -10.33
C MET A 149 -0.59 5.79 -10.47
N SER A 150 0.59 6.38 -10.66
CA SER A 150 1.84 5.63 -10.75
C SER A 150 2.80 5.99 -9.63
N ILE A 151 3.50 4.97 -9.12
CA ILE A 151 4.59 5.10 -8.15
C ILE A 151 5.87 4.61 -8.82
N SER A 152 6.90 5.46 -8.85
CA SER A 152 8.21 5.07 -9.33
C SER A 152 9.09 4.59 -8.18
N LEU A 153 9.63 3.38 -8.35
CA LEU A 153 10.64 2.79 -7.47
C LEU A 153 12.04 2.87 -8.09
N LYS A 154 12.21 3.69 -9.12
CA LYS A 154 13.49 3.81 -9.84
C LYS A 154 14.66 4.12 -8.89
N GLY A 155 15.69 3.29 -8.96
CA GLY A 155 16.85 3.39 -8.08
C GLY A 155 16.71 2.69 -6.73
N LYS A 156 15.52 2.23 -6.35
CA LYS A 156 15.31 1.39 -5.18
C LYS A 156 15.73 -0.06 -5.50
N ARG A 157 16.50 -0.66 -4.59
CA ARG A 157 16.91 -2.07 -4.70
C ARG A 157 16.11 -2.98 -3.78
N MET A 158 15.50 -2.40 -2.75
CA MET A 158 14.74 -3.09 -1.72
C MET A 158 13.69 -2.15 -1.16
N LEU A 159 12.54 -2.68 -0.80
CA LEU A 159 11.56 -2.03 0.06
C LEU A 159 11.53 -2.73 1.41
N TYR A 160 11.57 -1.96 2.49
CA TYR A 160 11.47 -2.46 3.85
C TYR A 160 10.00 -2.63 4.27
N LYS A 161 9.77 -3.36 5.35
CA LYS A 161 8.42 -3.64 5.88
C LYS A 161 7.56 -2.38 6.01
N SER A 162 8.09 -1.28 6.51
CA SER A 162 7.36 -0.01 6.62
C SER A 162 6.87 0.51 5.27
N GLU A 163 7.70 0.40 4.23
CA GLU A 163 7.32 0.80 2.87
C GLU A 163 6.29 -0.17 2.26
N LEU A 164 6.42 -1.48 2.56
CA LEU A 164 5.43 -2.48 2.16
C LEU A 164 4.08 -2.23 2.82
N MET A 165 4.05 -1.83 4.10
CA MET A 165 2.81 -1.47 4.80
C MET A 165 2.16 -0.21 4.20
N MET A 166 2.94 0.78 3.78
CA MET A 166 2.40 1.94 3.03
C MET A 166 1.78 1.53 1.70
N LEU A 167 2.43 0.65 0.96
CA LEU A 167 1.88 0.11 -0.29
C LEU A 167 0.62 -0.72 -0.04
N GLU A 168 0.59 -1.51 1.03
CA GLU A 168 -0.59 -2.28 1.44
C GLU A 168 -1.79 -1.37 1.75
N MET A 169 -1.57 -0.29 2.50
CA MET A 169 -2.60 0.71 2.76
C MET A 169 -3.14 1.34 1.47
N LEU A 170 -2.25 1.70 0.54
CA LEU A 170 -2.65 2.27 -0.76
C LEU A 170 -3.40 1.24 -1.62
N ALA A 171 -3.02 -0.03 -1.58
CA ALA A 171 -3.68 -1.08 -2.34
C ALA A 171 -5.11 -1.35 -1.85
N ASN A 172 -5.34 -1.25 -0.54
CA ASN A 172 -6.61 -1.62 0.09
C ASN A 172 -7.48 -0.41 0.48
N THR A 173 -7.04 0.80 0.16
CA THR A 173 -7.88 1.98 0.36
C THR A 173 -9.13 1.90 -0.53
N ASN A 174 -10.28 2.27 0.05
CA ASN A 174 -11.52 2.41 -0.69
C ASN A 174 -11.73 3.83 -1.24
N TRP A 175 -10.73 4.70 -1.07
CA TRP A 175 -10.74 6.11 -1.49
C TRP A 175 -11.85 6.97 -0.85
N GLU A 176 -12.60 6.44 0.11
CA GLU A 176 -13.67 7.21 0.79
C GLU A 176 -13.13 8.21 1.82
N ARG A 177 -11.88 8.05 2.23
CA ARG A 177 -11.18 8.99 3.09
C ARG A 177 -9.74 9.21 2.60
N PRO A 178 -9.18 10.40 2.80
CA PRO A 178 -7.79 10.70 2.49
C PRO A 178 -6.83 9.79 3.30
N LEU A 179 -5.75 9.37 2.67
CA LEU A 179 -4.61 8.72 3.30
C LEU A 179 -3.47 9.71 3.52
#